data_222abb6cbc762154b499a8b51eef7db5
#
_entry.id   222abb6cbc762154b499a8b51eef7db5
#
_cell.length_a   1.000
_cell.length_b   1.000
_cell.length_c   1.000
_cell.angle_alpha   90.00
_cell.angle_beta   90.00
_cell.angle_gamma   90.00
#
_symmetry.space_group_name_H-M   'P 1'
#
loop_
_entity.id
_entity.type
_entity.pdbx_description
1 polymer ?
#
loop_
_entity_poly.entity_id
_entity_poly.type
_entity_poly.pdbx_seq_one_letter_code
_entity_poly.pdbx_strand_id
1 'polypeptide(L)'
;CDTESGEEHNRSRDWGDEPTKRQMMRNMFSGLFFAHGTPMIYGGDEWMRTQYGNNNAYYIAADNEWNWFRWGEWQSTSSHFRARMHDFVRNLSRMRKERMYAFSPKEHGQGMPFAWKTQYNTNMSGTDWSGKSTMIHYYNDDNWDKPQILIMMNMERETRTFTLPEGVTWGRILDTQSYFDRGDILDEPEGFFTDNPDFDTATSANITLDTPQIIE
;
A
#
# COMPACT_ATOMS: atom_id res chain seq x y z
N CYS A 1 -18.28 -17.69 13.36
CA CYS A 1 -17.10 -17.34 13.69
C CYS A 1 -16.80 -17.40 15.19
N ASP A 2 -16.55 -18.46 15.70
CA ASP A 2 -15.85 -18.62 16.89
C ASP A 2 -15.04 -19.83 16.76
N THR A 3 -14.11 -19.88 17.47
CA THR A 3 -13.05 -20.77 17.33
C THR A 3 -12.90 -21.68 18.49
N GLU A 4 -13.65 -21.48 19.53
CA GLU A 4 -13.74 -22.48 20.56
C GLU A 4 -14.34 -23.77 20.03
N SER A 5 -15.24 -23.65 19.07
CA SER A 5 -15.77 -24.81 18.36
C SER A 5 -14.92 -25.30 17.20
N GLY A 6 -13.86 -24.57 16.87
CA GLY A 6 -13.08 -24.84 15.68
C GLY A 6 -13.81 -24.52 14.38
N GLU A 7 -14.91 -23.83 14.46
CA GLU A 7 -15.62 -23.33 13.29
C GLU A 7 -14.91 -22.09 12.75
N GLU A 8 -14.20 -22.32 11.73
CA GLU A 8 -13.47 -21.28 11.08
C GLU A 8 -14.26 -20.73 9.94
N HIS A 9 -14.95 -19.68 10.19
CA HIS A 9 -15.22 -18.72 9.15
C HIS A 9 -14.02 -17.80 9.01
N ASN A 10 -12.86 -18.41 9.08
CA ASN A 10 -11.60 -17.71 8.92
C ASN A 10 -11.52 -17.14 7.52
N ARG A 11 -11.51 -15.83 7.43
CA ARG A 11 -11.36 -15.10 6.17
C ARG A 11 -9.91 -14.72 5.88
N SER A 12 -8.99 -15.17 6.69
CA SER A 12 -7.60 -15.02 6.37
C SER A 12 -7.30 -15.83 5.12
N ARG A 13 -6.88 -15.14 4.10
CA ARG A 13 -6.52 -15.75 2.84
C ARG A 13 -5.17 -16.41 2.98
N ASP A 14 -5.10 -17.66 2.55
CA ASP A 14 -3.82 -18.30 2.31
C ASP A 14 -3.23 -17.72 1.01
N TRP A 15 -2.14 -16.99 1.14
CA TRP A 15 -1.41 -16.41 0.01
C TRP A 15 -0.34 -17.35 -0.54
N GLY A 16 -0.21 -18.55 0.02
CA GLY A 16 0.72 -19.59 -0.40
C GLY A 16 2.10 -19.51 0.23
N ASP A 17 2.62 -18.32 0.47
CA ASP A 17 3.92 -18.12 1.10
C ASP A 17 3.98 -16.80 1.89
N GLU A 18 4.93 -16.72 2.81
CA GLU A 18 5.11 -15.56 3.69
C GLU A 18 5.58 -14.28 2.95
N PRO A 19 6.47 -14.34 1.95
CA PRO A 19 6.81 -13.16 1.15
C PRO A 19 5.60 -12.54 0.44
N THR A 20 4.80 -13.35 -0.24
CA THR A 20 3.58 -12.90 -0.91
C THR A 20 2.58 -12.30 0.09
N LYS A 21 2.39 -12.95 1.23
CA LYS A 21 1.53 -12.44 2.30
C LYS A 21 1.98 -11.04 2.77
N ARG A 22 3.27 -10.86 3.01
CA ARG A 22 3.82 -9.55 3.41
C ARG A 22 3.64 -8.50 2.32
N GLN A 23 3.85 -8.87 1.06
CA GLN A 23 3.59 -7.96 -0.06
C GLN A 23 2.13 -7.54 -0.12
N MET A 24 1.21 -8.48 0.04
CA MET A 24 -0.23 -8.17 0.05
C MET A 24 -0.64 -7.29 1.21
N MET A 25 -0.02 -7.44 2.38
CA MET A 25 -0.23 -6.51 3.50
C MET A 25 0.23 -5.10 3.14
N ARG A 26 1.40 -4.95 2.50
CA ARG A 26 1.87 -3.65 2.01
C ARG A 26 0.92 -3.03 0.99
N ASN A 27 0.42 -3.84 0.07
CA ASN A 27 -0.55 -3.40 -0.93
C ASN A 27 -1.83 -2.86 -0.26
N MET A 28 -2.36 -3.60 0.72
CA MET A 28 -3.56 -3.20 1.45
C MET A 28 -3.33 -1.93 2.26
N PHE A 29 -2.21 -1.81 2.96
CA PHE A 29 -1.85 -0.58 3.67
C PHE A 29 -1.70 0.60 2.69
N SER A 30 -1.04 0.40 1.57
CA SER A 30 -0.91 1.45 0.55
C SER A 30 -2.27 1.92 0.05
N GLY A 31 -3.15 0.99 -0.32
CA GLY A 31 -4.50 1.31 -0.72
C GLY A 31 -5.28 2.09 0.35
N LEU A 32 -5.17 1.68 1.62
CA LEU A 32 -5.81 2.35 2.73
C LEU A 32 -5.27 3.78 2.96
N PHE A 33 -3.95 3.93 2.96
CA PHE A 33 -3.32 5.23 3.25
C PHE A 33 -3.46 6.24 2.11
N PHE A 34 -3.65 5.79 0.87
CA PHE A 34 -3.84 6.66 -0.29
C PHE A 34 -5.29 6.83 -0.71
N ALA A 35 -6.20 6.16 -0.04
CA ALA A 35 -7.63 6.45 -0.19
C ALA A 35 -7.97 7.84 0.40
N HIS A 36 -8.97 8.50 -0.18
CA HIS A 36 -9.52 9.70 0.41
C HIS A 36 -10.23 9.39 1.75
N GLY A 37 -10.18 10.32 2.66
CA GLY A 37 -10.75 10.17 4.00
C GLY A 37 -9.69 9.82 5.06
N THR A 38 -10.12 9.43 6.24
CA THR A 38 -9.23 9.12 7.36
C THR A 38 -8.91 7.63 7.37
N PRO A 39 -7.65 7.22 7.21
CA PRO A 39 -7.29 5.82 7.33
C PRO A 39 -7.49 5.33 8.76
N MET A 40 -8.07 4.15 8.91
CA MET A 40 -8.27 3.49 10.19
C MET A 40 -7.59 2.12 10.16
N ILE A 41 -6.70 1.88 11.09
CA ILE A 41 -6.05 0.59 11.30
C ILE A 41 -6.35 0.06 12.70
N TYR A 42 -6.39 -1.23 12.84
CA TYR A 42 -6.45 -1.85 14.17
C TYR A 42 -5.05 -1.85 14.79
N GLY A 43 -4.96 -1.51 16.08
CA GLY A 43 -3.66 -1.44 16.76
C GLY A 43 -2.93 -2.77 16.71
N GLY A 44 -1.73 -2.76 16.14
CA GLY A 44 -0.89 -3.93 15.92
C GLY A 44 -0.91 -4.47 14.48
N ASP A 45 -1.81 -4.02 13.61
CA ASP A 45 -1.78 -4.41 12.20
C ASP A 45 -0.45 -3.99 11.56
N GLU A 46 0.05 -2.81 11.89
CA GLU A 46 1.34 -2.28 11.47
C GLU A 46 2.52 -3.15 11.92
N TRP A 47 2.30 -3.97 12.91
CA TRP A 47 3.28 -4.93 13.47
C TRP A 47 3.00 -6.37 13.03
N MET A 48 2.16 -6.57 12.03
CA MET A 48 1.73 -7.89 11.58
C MET A 48 1.11 -8.73 12.72
N ARG A 49 0.30 -8.10 13.57
CA ARG A 49 -0.44 -8.80 14.61
C ARG A 49 -1.31 -9.89 13.97
N THR A 50 -1.41 -11.02 14.63
CA THR A 50 -2.24 -12.13 14.17
C THR A 50 -3.24 -12.55 15.26
N GLN A 51 -4.41 -12.96 14.82
CA GLN A 51 -5.41 -13.63 15.64
C GLN A 51 -5.39 -15.15 15.43
N TYR A 52 -4.29 -15.67 14.85
CA TYR A 52 -4.12 -17.11 14.58
C TYR A 52 -5.26 -17.74 13.77
N GLY A 53 -5.85 -16.97 12.87
CA GLY A 53 -6.96 -17.41 12.05
C GLY A 53 -8.34 -17.20 12.68
N ASN A 54 -8.44 -16.77 13.92
CA ASN A 54 -9.71 -16.41 14.52
C ASN A 54 -10.19 -15.06 14.00
N ASN A 55 -11.26 -15.06 13.23
CA ASN A 55 -11.78 -13.82 12.66
C ASN A 55 -12.75 -13.08 13.60
N ASN A 56 -13.03 -13.60 14.78
CA ASN A 56 -14.02 -13.05 15.69
C ASN A 56 -13.66 -13.27 17.17
N ALA A 57 -12.44 -12.89 17.53
CA ALA A 57 -11.89 -13.15 18.86
C ALA A 57 -12.60 -12.42 20.01
N TYR A 58 -13.43 -11.43 19.71
CA TYR A 58 -14.15 -10.66 20.74
C TYR A 58 -15.22 -11.50 21.47
N TYR A 59 -15.68 -12.57 20.88
CA TYR A 59 -16.69 -13.46 21.47
C TYR A 59 -16.16 -14.23 22.69
N ILE A 60 -14.88 -14.51 22.71
CA ILE A 60 -14.19 -15.13 23.83
C ILE A 60 -13.81 -14.02 24.80
N ALA A 61 -13.77 -14.29 26.08
CA ALA A 61 -13.34 -13.30 27.08
C ALA A 61 -12.16 -12.47 26.54
N ALA A 62 -12.29 -11.15 26.59
CA ALA A 62 -11.41 -10.25 25.85
C ALA A 62 -9.91 -10.36 26.18
N ASP A 63 -9.59 -10.89 27.36
CA ASP A 63 -8.22 -11.17 27.76
C ASP A 63 -7.79 -12.57 27.33
N ASN A 64 -7.36 -12.70 26.09
CA ASN A 64 -6.94 -13.96 25.51
C ASN A 64 -5.86 -13.74 24.44
N GLU A 65 -5.19 -14.83 24.05
CA GLU A 65 -4.07 -14.79 23.11
C GLU A 65 -4.42 -14.27 21.70
N TRP A 66 -5.67 -14.39 21.27
CA TRP A 66 -6.12 -13.86 19.98
C TRP A 66 -6.26 -12.34 19.99
N ASN A 67 -6.42 -11.73 21.18
CA ASN A 67 -6.58 -10.30 21.35
C ASN A 67 -5.30 -9.59 21.83
N TRP A 68 -4.35 -10.34 22.38
CA TRP A 68 -3.14 -9.72 22.91
C TRP A 68 -2.27 -9.11 21.84
N PHE A 69 -1.73 -7.94 22.11
CA PHE A 69 -0.57 -7.41 21.43
C PHE A 69 0.68 -7.83 22.19
N ARG A 70 1.54 -8.59 21.55
CA ARG A 70 2.74 -9.17 22.18
C ARG A 70 3.89 -8.18 22.20
N TRP A 71 3.90 -7.30 23.16
CA TRP A 71 4.92 -6.26 23.31
C TRP A 71 6.34 -6.78 23.37
N GLY A 72 6.60 -7.96 23.92
CA GLY A 72 7.93 -8.58 23.98
C GLY A 72 8.51 -8.90 22.60
N GLU A 73 7.70 -9.09 21.59
CA GLU A 73 8.16 -9.36 20.23
C GLU A 73 8.75 -8.12 19.57
N TRP A 74 8.39 -6.93 20.02
CA TRP A 74 8.93 -5.66 19.53
C TRP A 74 10.45 -5.55 19.72
N GLN A 75 10.98 -6.14 20.74
CA GLN A 75 12.40 -6.08 21.10
C GLN A 75 13.20 -7.26 20.52
N SER A 76 12.56 -8.22 19.89
CA SER A 76 13.21 -9.41 19.36
C SER A 76 13.85 -9.13 18.00
N THR A 77 15.12 -9.49 17.88
CA THR A 77 15.84 -9.44 16.58
C THR A 77 15.28 -10.43 15.55
N SER A 78 14.57 -11.46 16.00
CA SER A 78 13.87 -12.40 15.11
C SER A 78 12.63 -11.80 14.46
N SER A 79 12.20 -10.63 14.92
CA SER A 79 11.01 -9.92 14.42
C SER A 79 11.33 -8.90 13.33
N HIS A 80 12.45 -9.01 12.65
CA HIS A 80 12.87 -8.02 11.65
C HIS A 80 11.81 -7.75 10.57
N PHE A 81 11.03 -8.73 10.15
CA PHE A 81 9.94 -8.51 9.19
C PHE A 81 8.80 -7.67 9.78
N ARG A 82 8.50 -7.84 11.06
CA ARG A 82 7.51 -7.02 11.76
C ARG A 82 7.98 -5.58 11.91
N ALA A 83 9.25 -5.41 12.29
CA ALA A 83 9.87 -4.09 12.38
C ALA A 83 9.84 -3.37 11.01
N ARG A 84 10.14 -4.07 9.93
CA ARG A 84 10.07 -3.54 8.56
C ARG A 84 8.64 -3.17 8.17
N MET A 85 7.65 -4.00 8.50
CA MET A 85 6.24 -3.67 8.24
C MET A 85 5.82 -2.42 9.00
N HIS A 86 6.18 -2.33 10.28
CA HIS A 86 5.92 -1.13 11.08
C HIS A 86 6.58 0.11 10.46
N ASP A 87 7.83 -0.01 10.03
CA ASP A 87 8.55 1.07 9.38
C ASP A 87 7.89 1.48 8.06
N PHE A 88 7.45 0.51 7.28
CA PHE A 88 6.67 0.73 6.07
C PHE A 88 5.39 1.54 6.36
N VAL A 89 4.59 1.13 7.34
CA VAL A 89 3.35 1.84 7.70
C VAL A 89 3.63 3.24 8.26
N ARG A 90 4.70 3.38 9.05
CA ARG A 90 5.16 4.70 9.53
C ARG A 90 5.49 5.64 8.36
N ASN A 91 6.18 5.14 7.35
CA ASN A 91 6.52 5.91 6.16
C ASN A 91 5.30 6.24 5.31
N LEU A 92 4.35 5.32 5.14
CA LEU A 92 3.06 5.61 4.50
C LEU A 92 2.33 6.75 5.20
N SER A 93 2.30 6.73 6.53
CA SER A 93 1.68 7.80 7.33
C SER A 93 2.36 9.15 7.10
N ARG A 94 3.71 9.15 7.04
CA ARG A 94 4.50 10.35 6.73
C ARG A 94 4.19 10.86 5.33
N MET A 95 4.25 10.00 4.32
CA MET A 95 3.95 10.36 2.92
C MET A 95 2.56 10.97 2.78
N ARG A 96 1.56 10.34 3.38
CA ARG A 96 0.20 10.87 3.37
C ARG A 96 0.14 12.25 4.01
N LYS A 97 0.79 12.44 5.16
CA LYS A 97 0.83 13.71 5.88
C LYS A 97 1.47 14.83 5.05
N GLU A 98 2.53 14.53 4.34
CA GLU A 98 3.22 15.46 3.45
C GLU A 98 2.37 15.82 2.21
N ARG A 99 1.48 14.90 1.79
CA ARG A 99 0.66 15.02 0.58
C ARG A 99 -0.84 15.11 0.89
N MET A 100 -1.19 15.70 2.02
CA MET A 100 -2.59 15.88 2.41
C MET A 100 -3.41 16.68 1.38
N TYR A 101 -2.76 17.52 0.59
CA TYR A 101 -3.38 18.24 -0.50
C TYR A 101 -4.04 17.31 -1.54
N ALA A 102 -3.51 16.10 -1.72
CA ALA A 102 -4.08 15.09 -2.62
C ALA A 102 -5.05 14.14 -1.88
N PHE A 103 -4.66 13.60 -0.73
CA PHE A 103 -5.36 12.48 -0.09
C PHE A 103 -6.36 12.87 1.00
N SER A 104 -6.33 14.11 1.49
CA SER A 104 -7.16 14.54 2.60
C SER A 104 -7.68 15.96 2.43
N PRO A 105 -8.40 16.23 1.34
CA PRO A 105 -9.01 17.55 1.16
C PRO A 105 -9.98 17.83 2.30
N LYS A 106 -10.06 19.08 2.73
CA LYS A 106 -10.95 19.51 3.84
C LYS A 106 -12.42 19.37 3.47
N GLU A 107 -12.74 19.57 2.19
CA GLU A 107 -14.09 19.49 1.66
C GLU A 107 -14.10 18.70 0.36
N HIS A 108 -15.18 18.02 0.09
CA HIS A 108 -15.36 17.32 -1.18
C HIS A 108 -15.21 18.29 -2.37
N GLY A 109 -14.39 17.93 -3.33
CA GLY A 109 -14.13 18.74 -4.51
C GLY A 109 -13.08 19.85 -4.32
N GLN A 110 -12.52 20.03 -3.14
CA GLN A 110 -11.47 21.02 -2.87
C GLN A 110 -10.04 20.46 -2.87
N GLY A 111 -9.88 19.18 -3.13
CA GLY A 111 -8.56 18.56 -3.25
C GLY A 111 -7.92 18.79 -4.60
N MET A 112 -6.66 18.40 -4.71
CA MET A 112 -5.97 18.35 -5.99
C MET A 112 -6.78 17.51 -6.99
N PRO A 113 -6.98 17.98 -8.24
CA PRO A 113 -7.75 17.26 -9.24
C PRO A 113 -7.08 15.91 -9.56
N PHE A 114 -7.89 14.90 -9.78
CA PHE A 114 -7.41 13.58 -10.14
C PHE A 114 -8.31 12.90 -11.15
N ALA A 115 -7.74 11.94 -11.87
CA ALA A 115 -8.47 11.08 -12.80
C ALA A 115 -8.06 9.63 -12.63
N TRP A 116 -9.05 8.74 -12.72
CA TRP A 116 -8.80 7.32 -12.90
C TRP A 116 -8.45 7.03 -14.35
N LYS A 117 -7.39 6.27 -14.54
CA LYS A 117 -6.86 5.96 -15.87
C LYS A 117 -6.63 4.46 -16.01
N THR A 118 -6.74 4.00 -17.24
CA THR A 118 -6.28 2.67 -17.64
C THR A 118 -4.76 2.60 -17.61
N GLN A 119 -4.19 1.41 -17.69
CA GLN A 119 -2.73 1.23 -17.83
C GLN A 119 -2.15 1.92 -19.09
N TYR A 120 -2.97 2.28 -20.06
CA TYR A 120 -2.57 2.98 -21.30
C TYR A 120 -2.71 4.52 -21.20
N ASN A 121 -2.88 5.04 -20.00
CA ASN A 121 -3.02 6.47 -19.72
C ASN A 121 -4.28 7.12 -20.35
N THR A 122 -5.30 6.35 -20.67
CA THR A 122 -6.61 6.86 -21.08
C THR A 122 -7.54 6.97 -19.87
N ASN A 123 -8.46 7.94 -19.87
CA ASN A 123 -9.45 8.04 -18.79
C ASN A 123 -10.34 6.80 -18.77
N MET A 124 -10.60 6.28 -17.59
CA MET A 124 -11.45 5.11 -17.42
C MET A 124 -12.90 5.41 -17.77
N SER A 125 -13.52 4.52 -18.52
CA SER A 125 -14.91 4.61 -18.94
C SER A 125 -15.55 3.22 -19.10
N GLY A 126 -16.86 3.13 -18.97
CA GLY A 126 -17.61 1.91 -19.27
C GLY A 126 -17.02 0.63 -18.69
N THR A 127 -16.61 -0.28 -19.53
CA THR A 127 -16.07 -1.60 -19.17
C THR A 127 -14.64 -1.57 -18.61
N ASP A 128 -13.93 -0.46 -18.72
CA ASP A 128 -12.58 -0.31 -18.17
C ASP A 128 -12.56 -0.57 -16.66
N TRP A 129 -13.65 -0.27 -15.96
CA TRP A 129 -13.81 -0.50 -14.54
C TRP A 129 -13.78 -1.98 -14.11
N SER A 130 -13.90 -2.88 -15.05
CA SER A 130 -13.70 -4.31 -14.80
C SER A 130 -12.23 -4.73 -14.93
N GLY A 131 -11.37 -3.84 -15.40
CA GLY A 131 -9.93 -4.04 -15.52
C GLY A 131 -9.26 -4.14 -14.15
N LYS A 132 -8.14 -4.85 -14.12
CA LYS A 132 -7.37 -5.10 -12.90
C LYS A 132 -6.08 -4.29 -12.81
N SER A 133 -5.78 -3.53 -13.85
CA SER A 133 -4.59 -2.67 -13.93
C SER A 133 -5.04 -1.24 -14.17
N THR A 134 -4.88 -0.41 -13.14
CA THR A 134 -5.40 0.95 -13.12
C THR A 134 -4.39 1.95 -12.58
N MET A 135 -4.58 3.20 -12.93
CA MET A 135 -3.82 4.31 -12.36
C MET A 135 -4.75 5.37 -11.77
N ILE A 136 -4.26 6.09 -10.78
CA ILE A 136 -4.85 7.33 -10.30
C ILE A 136 -3.82 8.42 -10.53
N HIS A 137 -4.15 9.40 -11.34
CA HIS A 137 -3.28 10.54 -11.63
C HIS A 137 -3.83 11.79 -10.96
N TYR A 138 -3.12 12.30 -9.96
CA TYR A 138 -3.32 13.63 -9.38
C TYR A 138 -2.48 14.62 -10.16
N TYR A 139 -3.13 15.59 -10.80
CA TYR A 139 -2.48 16.50 -11.74
C TYR A 139 -2.69 17.96 -11.38
N ASN A 140 -1.81 18.82 -11.84
CA ASN A 140 -1.92 20.26 -11.68
C ASN A 140 -2.92 20.85 -12.67
N ASP A 141 -3.59 21.90 -12.22
CA ASP A 141 -4.39 22.82 -13.03
C ASP A 141 -4.07 24.27 -12.63
N ASP A 142 -4.87 25.23 -13.08
CA ASP A 142 -4.65 26.65 -12.78
C ASP A 142 -4.70 26.99 -11.27
N ASN A 143 -5.26 26.12 -10.45
CA ASN A 143 -5.39 26.30 -9.00
C ASN A 143 -4.35 25.52 -8.18
N TRP A 144 -3.60 24.62 -8.80
CA TRP A 144 -2.70 23.71 -8.12
C TRP A 144 -1.31 23.71 -8.72
N ASP A 145 -0.33 24.12 -7.91
CA ASP A 145 1.10 24.07 -8.22
C ASP A 145 1.78 23.19 -7.14
N LYS A 146 1.60 21.89 -7.23
CA LYS A 146 2.17 20.88 -6.34
C LYS A 146 2.78 19.75 -7.16
N PRO A 147 3.68 18.98 -6.58
CA PRO A 147 4.13 17.75 -7.22
C PRO A 147 2.93 16.90 -7.62
N GLN A 148 2.90 16.47 -8.88
CA GLN A 148 1.87 15.55 -9.35
C GLN A 148 2.14 14.16 -8.78
N ILE A 149 1.10 13.36 -8.59
CA ILE A 149 1.21 12.02 -8.02
C ILE A 149 0.57 11.03 -8.96
N LEU A 150 1.26 9.94 -9.25
CA LEU A 150 0.72 8.83 -10.00
C LEU A 150 0.76 7.55 -9.14
N ILE A 151 -0.39 6.97 -8.92
CA ILE A 151 -0.54 5.68 -8.23
C ILE A 151 -0.87 4.64 -9.29
N MET A 152 -0.03 3.64 -9.41
CA MET A 152 -0.23 2.53 -10.34
C MET A 152 -0.55 1.27 -9.53
N MET A 153 -1.60 0.55 -9.93
CA MET A 153 -2.08 -0.65 -9.26
C MET A 153 -2.21 -1.78 -10.26
N ASN A 154 -1.49 -2.85 -10.03
CA ASN A 154 -1.65 -4.11 -10.74
C ASN A 154 -2.30 -5.16 -9.83
N MET A 155 -3.53 -5.51 -10.12
CA MET A 155 -4.30 -6.53 -9.39
C MET A 155 -4.25 -7.89 -10.09
N GLU A 156 -3.36 -8.06 -11.05
CA GLU A 156 -3.13 -9.31 -11.77
C GLU A 156 -1.84 -10.00 -11.30
N ARG A 157 -1.75 -11.30 -11.55
CA ARG A 157 -0.56 -12.09 -11.21
C ARG A 157 0.60 -11.92 -12.19
N GLU A 158 0.36 -11.24 -13.30
CA GLU A 158 1.33 -11.04 -14.36
C GLU A 158 1.89 -9.62 -14.32
N THR A 159 3.11 -9.47 -14.79
CA THR A 159 3.70 -8.15 -15.01
C THR A 159 2.86 -7.35 -16.00
N ARG A 160 2.58 -6.09 -15.67
CA ARG A 160 1.88 -5.15 -16.55
C ARG A 160 2.76 -3.93 -16.82
N THR A 161 2.67 -3.44 -18.04
CA THR A 161 3.33 -2.20 -18.43
C THR A 161 2.33 -1.06 -18.39
N PHE A 162 2.73 0.03 -17.76
CA PHE A 162 1.93 1.25 -17.63
C PHE A 162 2.56 2.37 -18.45
N THR A 163 1.74 3.07 -19.22
CA THR A 163 2.16 4.26 -19.96
C THR A 163 2.02 5.47 -19.05
N LEU A 164 3.13 6.14 -18.76
CA LEU A 164 3.15 7.30 -17.88
C LEU A 164 2.62 8.55 -18.61
N PRO A 165 1.98 9.49 -17.87
CA PRO A 165 1.64 10.80 -18.42
C PRO A 165 2.88 11.54 -18.91
N GLU A 166 2.77 12.15 -20.11
CA GLU A 166 3.85 12.89 -20.75
C GLU A 166 4.03 14.30 -20.16
N GLY A 167 5.17 14.90 -20.44
CA GLY A 167 5.47 16.29 -20.05
C GLY A 167 5.87 16.49 -18.61
N VAL A 168 6.07 15.41 -17.86
CA VAL A 168 6.51 15.40 -16.45
C VAL A 168 7.64 14.39 -16.30
N THR A 169 8.65 14.75 -15.51
CA THR A 169 9.67 13.79 -15.05
C THR A 169 9.14 13.07 -13.81
N TRP A 170 9.12 11.76 -13.84
CA TRP A 170 8.56 10.93 -12.78
C TRP A 170 9.66 10.26 -11.96
N GLY A 171 9.60 10.40 -10.64
CA GLY A 171 10.46 9.69 -9.69
C GLY A 171 9.67 8.68 -8.87
N ARG A 172 10.15 7.45 -8.77
CA ARG A 172 9.50 6.42 -7.94
C ARG A 172 9.79 6.66 -6.47
N ILE A 173 8.75 6.87 -5.68
CA ILE A 173 8.84 7.13 -4.24
C ILE A 173 8.30 6.01 -3.38
N LEU A 174 7.52 5.09 -3.93
CA LEU A 174 6.99 3.92 -3.25
C LEU A 174 6.88 2.75 -4.21
N ASP A 175 7.32 1.60 -3.74
CA ASP A 175 7.13 0.31 -4.40
C ASP A 175 6.88 -0.75 -3.34
N THR A 176 5.71 -1.37 -3.38
CA THR A 176 5.33 -2.38 -2.39
C THR A 176 6.06 -3.71 -2.57
N GLN A 177 6.59 -3.98 -3.75
CA GLN A 177 7.36 -5.18 -4.03
C GLN A 177 8.79 -5.09 -3.50
N SER A 178 9.48 -4.03 -3.82
CA SER A 178 10.93 -3.92 -3.60
C SER A 178 11.31 -3.66 -2.13
N TYR A 179 10.35 -3.30 -1.29
CA TYR A 179 10.64 -2.88 0.07
C TYR A 179 11.38 -3.94 0.92
N PHE A 180 11.06 -5.22 0.71
CA PHE A 180 11.69 -6.33 1.43
C PHE A 180 12.78 -7.05 0.63
N ASP A 181 12.83 -6.85 -0.66
CA ASP A 181 13.75 -7.58 -1.55
C ASP A 181 15.16 -7.00 -1.56
N ARG A 182 15.38 -5.92 -0.84
CA ARG A 182 16.69 -5.28 -0.70
C ARG A 182 17.58 -5.95 0.34
N GLY A 183 17.60 -7.27 0.34
CA GLY A 183 18.56 -8.03 1.14
C GLY A 183 18.45 -7.78 2.65
N ASP A 184 19.41 -8.29 3.36
CA ASP A 184 19.52 -8.30 4.83
C ASP A 184 19.81 -6.94 5.46
N ILE A 185 19.59 -5.84 4.75
CA ILE A 185 20.01 -4.51 5.17
C ILE A 185 18.97 -3.94 6.11
N LEU A 186 19.09 -4.34 7.36
CA LEU A 186 18.41 -3.69 8.49
C LEU A 186 18.86 -2.24 8.68
N ASP A 187 19.99 -1.87 8.11
CA ASP A 187 20.69 -0.62 8.33
C ASP A 187 20.48 0.43 7.24
N GLU A 188 19.74 0.14 6.16
CA GLU A 188 19.34 1.19 5.24
C GLU A 188 18.13 1.94 5.81
N PRO A 189 18.33 3.15 6.36
CA PRO A 189 17.27 3.86 7.06
C PRO A 189 16.13 4.32 6.16
N GLU A 190 16.28 4.24 4.84
CA GLU A 190 15.37 4.91 3.93
C GLU A 190 15.07 4.13 2.64
N GLY A 191 15.19 2.83 2.65
CA GLY A 191 14.87 1.99 1.48
C GLY A 191 13.43 2.07 0.98
N PHE A 192 12.63 2.93 1.59
CA PHE A 192 11.26 3.21 1.21
C PHE A 192 11.18 4.14 -0.01
N PHE A 193 12.14 5.04 -0.14
CA PHE A 193 12.24 5.99 -1.23
C PHE A 193 13.42 5.61 -2.08
N THR A 194 13.17 5.21 -3.29
CA THR A 194 14.22 5.12 -4.28
C THR A 194 13.94 6.13 -5.35
N ASP A 195 14.81 7.10 -5.43
CA ASP A 195 15.01 7.76 -6.71
C ASP A 195 15.46 6.68 -7.67
N ASN A 196 14.54 6.13 -8.43
CA ASN A 196 14.89 5.20 -9.46
C ASN A 196 15.16 6.02 -10.73
N PRO A 197 16.43 6.14 -11.15
CA PRO A 197 16.76 6.90 -12.35
C PRO A 197 16.08 6.33 -13.61
N ASP A 198 15.65 5.07 -13.58
CA ASP A 198 14.93 4.46 -14.69
C ASP A 198 13.54 5.06 -14.92
N PHE A 199 13.01 5.80 -13.94
CA PHE A 199 11.75 6.53 -14.04
C PHE A 199 11.91 8.00 -14.40
N ASP A 200 13.12 8.54 -14.27
CA ASP A 200 13.45 9.93 -14.58
C ASP A 200 13.37 10.23 -16.04
N THR A 201 12.52 10.15 -16.81
CA THR A 201 12.33 10.32 -18.26
C THR A 201 11.57 9.17 -18.90
N ALA A 202 11.16 8.18 -18.11
CA ALA A 202 10.43 7.03 -18.65
C ALA A 202 9.05 7.43 -19.17
N THR A 203 8.67 6.85 -20.28
CA THR A 203 7.31 6.95 -20.82
C THR A 203 6.44 5.76 -20.38
N SER A 204 7.06 4.77 -19.76
CA SER A 204 6.36 3.58 -19.25
C SER A 204 7.06 2.99 -18.03
N ALA A 205 6.31 2.30 -17.22
CA ALA A 205 6.79 1.57 -16.05
C ALA A 205 6.28 0.12 -16.07
N ASN A 206 7.14 -0.82 -15.70
CA ASN A 206 6.76 -2.22 -15.52
C ASN A 206 6.39 -2.47 -14.07
N ILE A 207 5.20 -2.99 -13.85
CA ILE A 207 4.68 -3.31 -12.53
C ILE A 207 4.36 -4.79 -12.45
N THR A 208 4.92 -5.44 -11.48
CA THR A 208 4.71 -6.87 -11.21
C THR A 208 3.46 -7.11 -10.36
N LEU A 209 3.24 -8.37 -10.03
CA LEU A 209 2.10 -8.86 -9.25
C LEU A 209 1.69 -7.94 -8.11
N ASP A 210 0.40 -7.57 -8.11
CA ASP A 210 -0.28 -6.92 -6.98
C ASP A 210 0.53 -5.78 -6.32
N THR A 211 1.24 -5.01 -7.12
CA THR A 211 2.20 -4.02 -6.63
C THR A 211 1.72 -2.60 -6.91
N PRO A 212 1.10 -1.90 -5.96
CA PRO A 212 0.91 -0.47 -6.09
C PRO A 212 2.26 0.25 -6.11
N GLN A 213 2.43 1.14 -7.05
CA GLN A 213 3.56 2.07 -7.09
C GLN A 213 3.05 3.50 -7.09
N ILE A 214 3.80 4.37 -6.42
CA ILE A 214 3.56 5.80 -6.41
C ILE A 214 4.80 6.47 -6.97
N ILE A 215 4.58 7.35 -7.91
CA ILE A 215 5.61 8.18 -8.51
C ILE A 215 5.17 9.65 -8.50
N GLU A 216 6.13 10.54 -8.32
CA GLU A 216 6.00 11.99 -8.36
C GLU A 216 6.65 12.59 -9.60
#